data_66d09a4888d80499e271488550f7fdcf
#
_entry.id   66d09a4888d80499e271488550f7fdcf
#
_cell.length_a   1.000
_cell.length_b   1.000
_cell.length_c   1.000
_cell.angle_alpha   90.00
_cell.angle_beta   90.00
_cell.angle_gamma   90.00
#
_symmetry.space_group_name_H-M   'P 1'
#
loop_
_entity.id
_entity.type
_entity.pdbx_description
1 polymer ?
#
loop_
_entity_poly.entity_id
_entity_poly.type
_entity_poly.pdbx_seq_one_letter_code
_entity_poly.pdbx_strand_id
1 'polypeptide(L)'
;MVVSGTVQAPGLGILGPQGRGIDLRACPLHVEAIEEALPVLARTVTRLGLVPYDVSARRGELKHLLVTASPDGDLMVRWVLRSRRHLEVLRDELPRLREELETLAVMSVNLQPVHQAIIEGEEEIVLTTEPGGDRLLMRLELPEQAGPSADHRDLPLLLPTQSFFQTNTAVAEQLYATAARWAGDLDTGSRPAQVWDLFCGVGGFALALAGPGRQVLGVEVSAPAIDGARQAARLMGLDAQAARFEAGDARVLDPGAGAVPDLLVLNPPRRGIGQDLAARIESAGVERVLYSSCNPASLARDLEAMSSYTAVRAQLFDMFPHTDHAEVLIELRRSPSA
;
A
#
# COMPACT_ATOMS: atom_id res chain seq x y z
N MET A 1 7.35 -6.91 11.77
CA MET A 1 7.56 -8.00 12.75
C MET A 1 7.65 -7.44 14.14
N VAL A 2 7.07 -8.10 15.15
CA VAL A 2 7.32 -7.79 16.56
C VAL A 2 8.73 -8.25 16.92
N VAL A 3 9.46 -7.41 17.67
CA VAL A 3 10.75 -7.82 18.24
C VAL A 3 10.54 -8.31 19.68
N SER A 4 10.96 -9.52 19.96
CA SER A 4 10.75 -10.20 21.24
C SER A 4 12.03 -10.83 21.77
N GLY A 5 11.99 -11.49 22.92
CA GLY A 5 13.14 -12.16 23.50
C GLY A 5 14.07 -11.20 24.26
N THR A 6 15.38 -11.42 24.15
CA THR A 6 16.41 -10.61 24.84
C THR A 6 17.32 -9.93 23.81
N VAL A 7 18.14 -9.00 24.26
CA VAL A 7 19.17 -8.36 23.40
C VAL A 7 20.13 -9.41 22.81
N GLN A 8 20.50 -10.43 23.58
CA GLN A 8 21.42 -11.48 23.15
C GLN A 8 20.76 -12.53 22.24
N ALA A 9 19.45 -12.66 22.33
CA ALA A 9 18.66 -13.61 21.54
C ALA A 9 17.33 -12.95 21.12
N PRO A 10 17.37 -11.97 20.19
CA PRO A 10 16.16 -11.33 19.68
C PRO A 10 15.39 -12.28 18.75
N GLY A 11 14.10 -12.42 18.98
CA GLY A 11 13.17 -13.07 18.05
C GLY A 11 12.48 -12.03 17.19
N LEU A 12 12.42 -12.27 15.89
CA LEU A 12 11.75 -11.42 14.90
C LEU A 12 10.53 -12.15 14.36
N GLY A 13 9.32 -11.67 14.66
CA GLY A 13 8.14 -12.41 14.22
C GLY A 13 6.83 -11.81 14.71
N ILE A 14 6.01 -12.60 15.37
CA ILE A 14 4.69 -12.22 15.90
C ILE A 14 4.57 -12.51 17.38
N LEU A 15 3.53 -11.98 18.02
CA LEU A 15 3.12 -12.43 19.36
C LEU A 15 2.08 -13.52 19.21
N GLY A 16 2.38 -14.67 19.77
CA GLY A 16 1.45 -15.77 19.92
C GLY A 16 0.51 -15.58 21.11
N PRO A 17 -0.27 -16.62 21.45
CA PRO A 17 -1.12 -16.63 22.64
C PRO A 17 -0.31 -16.28 23.89
N GLN A 18 -0.91 -15.49 24.80
CA GLN A 18 -0.28 -15.04 26.05
C GLN A 18 0.91 -14.07 25.88
N GLY A 19 1.05 -13.44 24.70
CA GLY A 19 2.11 -12.47 24.45
C GLY A 19 3.51 -13.07 24.27
N ARG A 20 3.62 -14.39 24.05
CA ARG A 20 4.87 -15.07 23.77
C ARG A 20 5.35 -14.74 22.36
N GLY A 21 6.60 -14.33 22.20
CA GLY A 21 7.21 -14.14 20.88
C GLY A 21 7.33 -15.48 20.13
N ILE A 22 6.94 -15.46 18.86
CA ILE A 22 7.17 -16.53 17.89
C ILE A 22 8.15 -15.99 16.88
N ASP A 23 9.33 -16.60 16.79
CA ASP A 23 10.35 -16.21 15.82
C ASP A 23 9.99 -16.75 14.43
N LEU A 24 9.92 -15.85 13.45
CA LEU A 24 9.57 -16.15 12.07
C LEU A 24 10.72 -15.93 11.09
N ARG A 25 11.97 -15.86 11.54
CA ARG A 25 13.13 -15.66 10.64
C ARG A 25 13.29 -16.76 9.59
N ALA A 26 12.81 -17.96 9.86
CA ALA A 26 12.81 -19.08 8.93
C ALA A 26 11.42 -19.38 8.35
N CYS A 27 10.53 -18.40 8.27
CA CYS A 27 9.20 -18.58 7.72
C CYS A 27 9.25 -18.67 6.20
N PRO A 28 8.75 -19.75 5.57
CA PRO A 28 8.84 -19.96 4.13
C PRO A 28 7.92 -19.01 3.31
N LEU A 29 7.18 -18.14 3.96
CA LEU A 29 6.38 -17.11 3.30
C LEU A 29 7.19 -15.84 2.99
N HIS A 30 8.41 -15.71 3.53
CA HIS A 30 9.27 -14.58 3.20
C HIS A 30 9.84 -14.75 1.79
N VAL A 31 9.94 -13.62 1.09
CA VAL A 31 10.77 -13.55 -0.12
C VAL A 31 12.24 -13.61 0.28
N GLU A 32 13.10 -14.09 -0.61
CA GLU A 32 14.53 -14.33 -0.37
C GLU A 32 15.25 -13.13 0.26
N ALA A 33 15.03 -11.91 -0.30
CA ALA A 33 15.64 -10.70 0.23
C ALA A 33 15.29 -10.42 1.70
N ILE A 34 14.06 -10.72 2.14
CA ILE A 34 13.65 -10.60 3.55
C ILE A 34 14.32 -11.71 4.38
N GLU A 35 14.31 -12.95 3.89
CA GLU A 35 14.90 -14.09 4.61
C GLU A 35 16.40 -13.86 4.88
N GLU A 36 17.14 -13.35 3.91
CA GLU A 36 18.55 -12.99 4.03
C GLU A 36 18.80 -11.80 4.98
N ALA A 37 17.90 -10.81 4.98
CA ALA A 37 18.03 -9.62 5.82
C ALA A 37 17.78 -9.91 7.31
N LEU A 38 16.84 -10.78 7.65
CA LEU A 38 16.41 -10.99 9.04
C LEU A 38 17.54 -11.43 9.98
N PRO A 39 18.47 -12.33 9.62
CA PRO A 39 19.61 -12.67 10.46
C PRO A 39 20.56 -11.48 10.69
N VAL A 40 20.76 -10.62 9.69
CA VAL A 40 21.59 -9.41 9.79
C VAL A 40 20.95 -8.44 10.77
N LEU A 41 19.65 -8.17 10.60
CA LEU A 41 18.90 -7.28 11.47
C LEU A 41 18.87 -7.79 12.93
N ALA A 42 18.72 -9.10 13.15
CA ALA A 42 18.80 -9.69 14.49
C ALA A 42 20.19 -9.48 15.14
N ARG A 43 21.28 -9.68 14.39
CA ARG A 43 22.63 -9.38 14.88
C ARG A 43 22.82 -7.89 15.18
N THR A 44 22.23 -7.02 14.40
CA THR A 44 22.25 -5.57 14.62
C THR A 44 21.52 -5.18 15.90
N VAL A 45 20.35 -5.78 16.21
CA VAL A 45 19.66 -5.60 17.49
C VAL A 45 20.60 -5.92 18.66
N THR A 46 21.31 -7.04 18.59
CA THR A 46 22.29 -7.46 19.62
C THR A 46 23.48 -6.50 19.71
N ARG A 47 24.07 -6.14 18.58
CA ARG A 47 25.25 -5.27 18.48
C ARG A 47 24.99 -3.87 19.06
N LEU A 48 23.82 -3.30 18.78
CA LEU A 48 23.43 -1.98 19.24
C LEU A 48 22.79 -1.97 20.64
N GLY A 49 22.60 -3.14 21.26
CA GLY A 49 21.96 -3.23 22.57
C GLY A 49 20.51 -2.78 22.59
N LEU A 50 19.79 -2.93 21.47
CA LEU A 50 18.39 -2.54 21.34
C LEU A 50 17.48 -3.51 22.12
N VAL A 51 17.07 -3.10 23.31
CA VAL A 51 16.24 -3.93 24.19
C VAL A 51 14.85 -4.12 23.58
N PRO A 52 14.43 -5.37 23.25
CA PRO A 52 13.08 -5.64 22.77
C PRO A 52 12.01 -5.13 23.76
N TYR A 53 10.92 -4.60 23.24
CA TYR A 53 9.84 -4.08 24.07
C TYR A 53 8.98 -5.21 24.63
N ASP A 54 9.00 -5.36 25.96
CA ASP A 54 8.11 -6.25 26.68
C ASP A 54 6.78 -5.53 26.96
N VAL A 55 5.70 -6.04 26.33
CA VAL A 55 4.36 -5.48 26.46
C VAL A 55 3.82 -5.60 27.89
N SER A 56 4.14 -6.71 28.58
CA SER A 56 3.65 -7.00 29.93
C SER A 56 4.34 -6.08 30.97
N ALA A 57 5.67 -5.97 30.85
CA ALA A 57 6.48 -5.14 31.74
C ALA A 57 6.46 -3.64 31.36
N ARG A 58 5.96 -3.29 30.16
CA ARG A 58 5.99 -1.95 29.55
C ARG A 58 7.40 -1.36 29.54
N ARG A 59 8.39 -2.19 29.26
CA ARG A 59 9.82 -1.83 29.26
C ARG A 59 10.49 -2.31 27.99
N GLY A 60 11.55 -1.66 27.60
CA GLY A 60 12.30 -1.89 26.37
C GLY A 60 12.13 -0.74 25.39
N GLU A 61 12.79 -0.81 24.28
CA GLU A 61 12.90 0.30 23.33
C GLU A 61 12.44 -0.08 21.93
N LEU A 62 12.86 -1.24 21.43
CA LEU A 62 12.55 -1.71 20.09
C LEU A 62 11.24 -2.50 20.07
N LYS A 63 10.19 -1.96 19.44
CA LYS A 63 8.87 -2.57 19.37
C LYS A 63 8.71 -3.46 18.14
N HIS A 64 9.04 -2.90 16.97
CA HIS A 64 8.87 -3.60 15.70
C HIS A 64 10.04 -3.34 14.76
N LEU A 65 10.23 -4.29 13.84
CA LEU A 65 10.94 -4.12 12.60
C LEU A 65 9.94 -4.30 11.46
N LEU A 66 9.81 -3.29 10.60
CA LEU A 66 9.01 -3.36 9.39
C LEU A 66 10.00 -3.49 8.22
N VAL A 67 9.93 -4.61 7.53
CA VAL A 67 10.82 -4.91 6.40
C VAL A 67 9.94 -5.09 5.17
N THR A 68 10.20 -4.31 4.16
CA THR A 68 9.54 -4.39 2.86
C THR A 68 10.59 -4.66 1.80
N ALA A 69 10.36 -5.64 0.94
CA ALA A 69 11.20 -5.90 -0.22
C ALA A 69 10.48 -5.46 -1.49
N SER A 70 11.21 -4.85 -2.40
CA SER A 70 10.74 -4.62 -3.77
C SER A 70 10.82 -5.92 -4.59
N PRO A 71 10.15 -6.00 -5.76
CA PRO A 71 10.35 -7.11 -6.69
C PRO A 71 11.80 -7.28 -7.14
N ASP A 72 12.56 -6.17 -7.22
CA ASP A 72 13.98 -6.16 -7.59
C ASP A 72 14.90 -6.61 -6.44
N GLY A 73 14.35 -6.86 -5.23
CA GLY A 73 15.09 -7.28 -4.05
C GLY A 73 15.58 -6.13 -3.17
N ASP A 74 15.33 -4.87 -3.54
CA ASP A 74 15.68 -3.72 -2.70
C ASP A 74 14.86 -3.71 -1.41
N LEU A 75 15.48 -3.28 -0.32
CA LEU A 75 14.89 -3.33 1.02
C LEU A 75 14.59 -1.94 1.58
N MET A 76 13.42 -1.82 2.20
CA MET A 76 13.09 -0.77 3.15
C MET A 76 13.03 -1.38 4.55
N VAL A 77 13.86 -0.87 5.47
CA VAL A 77 13.90 -1.30 6.87
C VAL A 77 13.53 -0.14 7.78
N ARG A 78 12.45 -0.34 8.56
CA ARG A 78 11.92 0.67 9.46
C ARG A 78 11.98 0.16 10.90
N TRP A 79 12.68 0.90 11.77
CA TRP A 79 12.88 0.58 13.18
C TRP A 79 11.83 1.31 14.01
N VAL A 80 10.87 0.59 14.62
CA VAL A 80 9.84 1.19 15.46
C VAL A 80 10.32 1.23 16.90
N LEU A 81 10.71 2.40 17.36
CA LEU A 81 11.24 2.65 18.69
C LEU A 81 10.24 3.33 19.61
N ARG A 82 10.37 3.11 20.92
CA ARG A 82 9.59 3.84 21.92
C ARG A 82 10.04 5.29 22.07
N SER A 83 11.31 5.58 21.86
CA SER A 83 11.89 6.90 22.04
C SER A 83 13.06 7.16 21.08
N ARG A 84 13.57 8.39 21.10
CA ARG A 84 14.73 8.79 20.28
C ARG A 84 16.08 8.30 20.83
N ARG A 85 16.11 7.54 21.92
CA ARG A 85 17.34 7.15 22.64
C ARG A 85 18.38 6.50 21.73
N HIS A 86 17.97 5.66 20.77
CA HIS A 86 18.85 4.91 19.88
C HIS A 86 18.88 5.49 18.46
N LEU A 87 18.34 6.68 18.22
CA LEU A 87 18.28 7.28 16.89
C LEU A 87 19.68 7.51 16.32
N GLU A 88 20.57 8.13 17.07
CA GLU A 88 21.93 8.43 16.59
C GLU A 88 22.75 7.15 16.39
N VAL A 89 22.60 6.17 17.28
CA VAL A 89 23.29 4.87 17.15
C VAL A 89 22.85 4.14 15.88
N LEU A 90 21.56 4.19 15.52
CA LEU A 90 21.06 3.62 14.27
C LEU A 90 21.54 4.41 13.04
N ARG A 91 21.68 5.73 13.18
CA ARG A 91 22.23 6.57 12.10
C ARG A 91 23.69 6.23 11.83
N ASP A 92 24.49 6.07 12.89
CA ASP A 92 25.90 5.70 12.80
C ASP A 92 26.09 4.26 12.27
N GLU A 93 25.12 3.38 12.46
CA GLU A 93 25.14 2.00 12.00
C GLU A 93 24.78 1.85 10.51
N LEU A 94 24.12 2.83 9.90
CA LEU A 94 23.65 2.75 8.50
C LEU A 94 24.75 2.37 7.49
N PRO A 95 25.97 2.94 7.52
CA PRO A 95 27.01 2.53 6.58
C PRO A 95 27.33 1.04 6.67
N ARG A 96 27.46 0.51 7.88
CA ARG A 96 27.73 -0.91 8.11
C ARG A 96 26.57 -1.80 7.66
N LEU A 97 25.33 -1.39 7.93
CA LEU A 97 24.17 -2.13 7.47
C LEU A 97 24.11 -2.20 5.94
N ARG A 98 24.54 -1.16 5.23
CA ARG A 98 24.64 -1.16 3.77
C ARG A 98 25.76 -2.07 3.24
N GLU A 99 26.84 -2.25 4.00
CA GLU A 99 27.87 -3.25 3.67
C GLU A 99 27.36 -4.68 3.87
N GLU A 100 26.56 -4.92 4.92
CA GLU A 100 25.98 -6.24 5.23
C GLU A 100 24.72 -6.56 4.43
N LEU A 101 24.00 -5.53 3.92
CA LEU A 101 22.76 -5.58 3.12
C LEU A 101 22.90 -4.60 1.95
N GLU A 102 23.52 -5.04 0.86
CA GLU A 102 23.82 -4.19 -0.32
C GLU A 102 22.52 -3.62 -0.95
N THR A 103 21.40 -4.33 -0.78
CA THR A 103 20.08 -3.94 -1.28
C THR A 103 19.30 -3.01 -0.34
N LEU A 104 19.90 -2.53 0.76
CA LEU A 104 19.25 -1.60 1.69
C LEU A 104 19.10 -0.20 1.05
N ALA A 105 17.95 0.03 0.44
CA ALA A 105 17.61 1.28 -0.24
C ALA A 105 17.09 2.34 0.73
N VAL A 106 16.24 1.95 1.68
CA VAL A 106 15.59 2.88 2.63
C VAL A 106 15.73 2.39 4.05
N MET A 107 16.20 3.27 4.94
CA MET A 107 16.21 3.03 6.37
C MET A 107 15.57 4.20 7.12
N SER A 108 14.69 3.90 8.07
CA SER A 108 14.04 4.90 8.90
C SER A 108 13.83 4.45 10.34
N VAL A 109 13.53 5.42 11.19
CA VAL A 109 13.09 5.22 12.58
C VAL A 109 11.70 5.80 12.73
N ASN A 110 10.75 4.97 13.15
CA ASN A 110 9.43 5.40 13.56
C ASN A 110 9.35 5.51 15.08
N LEU A 111 8.80 6.59 15.61
CA LEU A 111 8.65 6.79 17.05
C LEU A 111 7.22 6.47 17.50
N GLN A 112 7.08 5.39 18.26
CA GLN A 112 5.82 4.93 18.82
C GLN A 112 5.89 4.90 20.38
N PRO A 113 5.70 6.04 21.07
CA PRO A 113 5.90 6.15 22.51
C PRO A 113 4.78 5.52 23.34
N VAL A 114 3.57 5.39 22.78
CA VAL A 114 2.40 4.96 23.53
C VAL A 114 2.32 3.43 23.68
N HIS A 115 1.73 3.00 24.80
CA HIS A 115 1.46 1.58 25.05
C HIS A 115 0.06 1.23 24.53
N GLN A 116 -0.05 0.99 23.23
CA GLN A 116 -1.28 0.62 22.54
C GLN A 116 -0.99 -0.44 21.48
N ALA A 117 -2.03 -1.15 21.04
CA ALA A 117 -1.94 -2.15 19.97
C ALA A 117 -1.91 -1.50 18.57
N ILE A 118 -1.06 -0.47 18.41
CA ILE A 118 -0.75 0.16 17.12
C ILE A 118 0.72 -0.10 16.79
N ILE A 119 0.99 -0.36 15.54
CA ILE A 119 2.33 -0.74 15.08
C ILE A 119 3.22 0.51 15.01
N GLU A 120 2.72 1.60 14.46
CA GLU A 120 3.48 2.80 14.11
C GLU A 120 2.97 4.02 14.88
N GLY A 121 3.88 4.94 15.18
CA GLY A 121 3.56 6.29 15.65
C GLY A 121 3.50 7.29 14.50
N GLU A 122 3.19 8.54 14.82
CA GLU A 122 3.05 9.61 13.83
C GLU A 122 4.40 10.12 13.29
N GLU A 123 5.46 10.02 14.09
CA GLU A 123 6.77 10.57 13.74
C GLU A 123 7.64 9.52 13.05
N GLU A 124 8.04 9.83 11.82
CA GLU A 124 8.96 9.03 11.02
C GLU A 124 10.22 9.84 10.70
N ILE A 125 11.39 9.27 10.92
CA ILE A 125 12.69 9.90 10.68
C ILE A 125 13.45 9.04 9.68
N VAL A 126 13.56 9.48 8.44
CA VAL A 126 14.34 8.81 7.41
C VAL A 126 15.82 9.03 7.69
N LEU A 127 16.60 7.95 7.66
CA LEU A 127 18.05 7.96 7.91
C LEU A 127 18.85 7.93 6.60
N THR A 128 18.32 7.37 5.53
CA THR A 128 18.87 7.41 4.16
C THR A 128 18.58 8.77 3.54
N THR A 129 19.60 9.64 3.47
CA THR A 129 19.43 11.07 3.11
C THR A 129 19.81 11.41 1.68
N GLU A 130 20.30 10.45 0.89
CA GLU A 130 20.56 10.59 -0.53
C GLU A 130 19.25 10.80 -1.34
N PRO A 131 19.33 11.40 -2.53
CA PRO A 131 18.16 11.58 -3.38
C PRO A 131 17.45 10.25 -3.66
N GLY A 132 16.16 10.17 -3.32
CA GLY A 132 15.35 8.95 -3.46
C GLY A 132 15.43 7.98 -2.27
N GLY A 133 16.31 8.22 -1.29
CA GLY A 133 16.45 7.36 -0.10
C GLY A 133 15.29 7.44 0.91
N ASP A 134 14.24 8.19 0.61
CA ASP A 134 13.02 8.32 1.41
C ASP A 134 11.88 7.40 0.94
N ARG A 135 12.08 6.67 -0.16
CA ARG A 135 11.05 5.82 -0.78
C ARG A 135 11.63 4.60 -1.49
N LEU A 136 10.92 3.48 -1.41
CA LEU A 136 11.27 2.25 -2.09
C LEU A 136 10.64 2.24 -3.49
N LEU A 137 11.42 1.92 -4.52
CA LEU A 137 10.90 1.72 -5.86
C LEU A 137 10.36 0.29 -6.00
N MET A 138 9.07 0.18 -6.26
CA MET A 138 8.36 -1.07 -6.50
C MET A 138 8.08 -1.17 -8.00
N ARG A 139 8.87 -1.93 -8.75
CA ARG A 139 8.61 -2.20 -10.17
C ARG A 139 7.71 -3.41 -10.29
N LEU A 140 6.45 -3.17 -10.65
CA LEU A 140 5.49 -4.22 -10.90
C LEU A 140 5.42 -4.50 -12.41
N GLU A 141 5.26 -5.76 -12.76
CA GLU A 141 5.07 -6.20 -14.14
C GLU A 141 3.61 -6.57 -14.37
N LEU A 142 2.87 -5.72 -15.08
CA LEU A 142 1.49 -6.06 -15.43
C LEU A 142 1.48 -7.06 -16.58
N PRO A 143 0.76 -8.20 -16.44
CA PRO A 143 0.66 -9.21 -17.52
C PRO A 143 0.14 -8.62 -18.84
N GLU A 144 0.64 -9.10 -19.97
CA GLU A 144 0.38 -8.62 -21.36
C GLU A 144 -1.10 -8.39 -21.74
N GLN A 145 -2.04 -9.02 -21.04
CA GLN A 145 -3.48 -8.86 -21.32
C GLN A 145 -4.12 -7.66 -20.61
N ALA A 146 -3.32 -6.80 -19.99
CA ALA A 146 -3.79 -5.80 -19.04
C ALA A 146 -4.06 -4.40 -19.60
N GLY A 147 -3.97 -4.17 -20.92
CA GLY A 147 -4.20 -2.84 -21.45
C GLY A 147 -4.38 -2.78 -22.97
N PRO A 148 -4.68 -1.58 -23.50
CA PRO A 148 -4.85 -1.38 -24.94
C PRO A 148 -3.55 -1.45 -25.76
N SER A 149 -2.38 -1.59 -25.13
CA SER A 149 -1.09 -1.84 -25.79
C SER A 149 -0.55 -3.21 -25.39
N ALA A 150 -0.08 -3.97 -26.38
CA ALA A 150 0.37 -5.37 -26.24
C ALA A 150 1.76 -5.52 -25.58
N ASP A 151 2.39 -4.42 -25.14
CA ASP A 151 3.70 -4.47 -24.51
C ASP A 151 3.56 -4.64 -22.98
N HIS A 152 4.41 -5.50 -22.41
CA HIS A 152 4.62 -5.59 -20.95
C HIS A 152 4.68 -4.18 -20.37
N ARG A 153 3.78 -3.92 -19.44
CA ARG A 153 3.69 -2.60 -18.86
C ARG A 153 4.31 -2.61 -17.47
N ASP A 154 5.50 -2.02 -17.39
CA ASP A 154 6.10 -1.70 -16.12
C ASP A 154 5.23 -0.67 -15.38
N LEU A 155 4.92 -0.98 -14.14
CA LEU A 155 4.23 -0.08 -13.22
C LEU A 155 5.20 0.27 -12.08
N PRO A 156 6.02 1.33 -12.24
CA PRO A 156 6.92 1.78 -11.19
C PRO A 156 6.12 2.54 -10.13
N LEU A 157 6.02 2.00 -8.92
CA LEU A 157 5.42 2.69 -7.78
C LEU A 157 6.50 3.14 -6.82
N LEU A 158 6.40 4.35 -6.30
CA LEU A 158 7.33 4.88 -5.31
C LEU A 158 6.65 4.88 -3.94
N LEU A 159 7.13 4.00 -3.07
CA LEU A 159 6.55 3.72 -1.77
C LEU A 159 7.30 4.48 -0.66
N PRO A 160 6.74 5.59 -0.12
CA PRO A 160 7.26 6.24 1.08
C PRO A 160 7.13 5.36 2.31
N THR A 161 7.90 5.65 3.35
CA THR A 161 8.02 4.82 4.56
C THR A 161 6.69 4.51 5.26
N GLN A 162 5.77 5.46 5.34
CA GLN A 162 4.47 5.28 6.02
C GLN A 162 3.30 5.02 5.05
N SER A 163 3.59 4.60 3.83
CA SER A 163 2.53 4.30 2.86
C SER A 163 2.16 2.83 2.88
N PHE A 164 0.88 2.56 2.67
CA PHE A 164 0.39 1.21 2.47
C PHE A 164 0.75 0.70 1.07
N PHE A 165 1.15 -0.55 1.00
CA PHE A 165 1.30 -1.31 -0.24
C PHE A 165 0.78 -2.73 -0.04
N GLN A 166 0.29 -3.36 -1.11
CA GLN A 166 -0.16 -4.76 -1.10
C GLN A 166 1.03 -5.70 -0.83
N THR A 167 0.93 -6.51 0.21
CA THR A 167 2.05 -7.34 0.69
C THR A 167 2.44 -8.47 -0.25
N ASN A 168 1.52 -8.92 -1.11
CA ASN A 168 1.77 -9.96 -2.12
C ASN A 168 1.84 -9.30 -3.49
N THR A 169 3.05 -8.99 -3.94
CA THR A 169 3.30 -8.26 -5.18
C THR A 169 2.72 -8.96 -6.41
N ALA A 170 2.95 -10.28 -6.56
CA ALA A 170 2.44 -11.03 -7.71
C ALA A 170 0.90 -11.04 -7.78
N VAL A 171 0.21 -11.05 -6.64
CA VAL A 171 -1.25 -10.94 -6.60
C VAL A 171 -1.70 -9.50 -6.84
N ALA A 172 -0.93 -8.49 -6.38
CA ALA A 172 -1.20 -7.08 -6.67
C ALA A 172 -1.11 -6.78 -8.17
N GLU A 173 -0.12 -7.32 -8.86
CA GLU A 173 0.02 -7.25 -10.33
C GLU A 173 -1.22 -7.80 -11.03
N GLN A 174 -1.69 -8.97 -10.63
CA GLN A 174 -2.92 -9.57 -11.16
C GLN A 174 -4.17 -8.73 -10.87
N LEU A 175 -4.26 -8.14 -9.69
CA LEU A 175 -5.35 -7.25 -9.29
C LEU A 175 -5.40 -6.01 -10.18
N TYR A 176 -4.27 -5.31 -10.34
CA TYR A 176 -4.17 -4.11 -11.19
C TYR A 176 -4.37 -4.45 -12.67
N ALA A 177 -3.80 -5.56 -13.15
CA ALA A 177 -4.02 -6.05 -14.50
C ALA A 177 -5.49 -6.38 -14.78
N THR A 178 -6.19 -6.98 -13.81
CA THR A 178 -7.61 -7.28 -13.92
C THR A 178 -8.45 -6.01 -13.99
N ALA A 179 -8.14 -5.02 -13.14
CA ALA A 179 -8.82 -3.72 -13.18
C ALA A 179 -8.60 -3.01 -14.54
N ALA A 180 -7.37 -3.01 -15.05
CA ALA A 180 -7.03 -2.42 -16.35
C ALA A 180 -7.78 -3.11 -17.50
N ARG A 181 -7.83 -4.44 -17.49
CA ARG A 181 -8.58 -5.24 -18.47
C ARG A 181 -10.08 -4.98 -18.39
N TRP A 182 -10.64 -4.91 -17.18
CA TRP A 182 -12.07 -4.62 -17.02
C TRP A 182 -12.40 -3.20 -17.48
N ALA A 183 -11.53 -2.24 -17.29
CA ALA A 183 -11.67 -0.87 -17.78
C ALA A 183 -11.38 -0.72 -19.30
N GLY A 184 -11.01 -1.78 -20.01
CA GLY A 184 -10.60 -1.73 -21.42
C GLY A 184 -11.67 -1.24 -22.39
N ASP A 185 -12.95 -1.41 -22.05
CA ASP A 185 -14.13 -1.11 -22.87
C ASP A 185 -14.78 0.26 -22.55
N LEU A 186 -14.02 1.21 -21.98
CA LEU A 186 -14.49 2.60 -21.80
C LEU A 186 -14.58 3.29 -23.15
N ASP A 187 -15.79 3.27 -23.75
CA ASP A 187 -16.06 4.01 -24.99
C ASP A 187 -16.73 5.36 -24.64
N THR A 188 -15.99 6.43 -24.89
CA THR A 188 -16.46 7.81 -24.68
C THR A 188 -16.50 8.61 -25.98
N GLY A 189 -16.42 7.92 -27.13
CA GLY A 189 -16.33 8.54 -28.43
C GLY A 189 -15.00 9.27 -28.63
N SER A 190 -15.05 10.56 -28.98
CA SER A 190 -13.85 11.36 -29.31
C SER A 190 -13.18 12.04 -28.11
N ARG A 191 -13.79 12.03 -26.92
CA ARG A 191 -13.20 12.62 -25.70
C ARG A 191 -12.43 11.59 -24.89
N PRO A 192 -11.38 11.99 -24.14
CA PRO A 192 -10.74 11.10 -23.18
C PRO A 192 -11.70 10.64 -22.08
N ALA A 193 -11.64 9.35 -21.73
CA ALA A 193 -12.38 8.81 -20.59
C ALA A 193 -11.84 9.37 -19.28
N GLN A 194 -12.74 9.82 -18.40
CA GLN A 194 -12.40 10.33 -17.07
C GLN A 194 -12.42 9.16 -16.08
N VAL A 195 -11.29 8.86 -15.47
CA VAL A 195 -11.14 7.80 -14.47
C VAL A 195 -10.74 8.43 -13.14
N TRP A 196 -11.53 8.20 -12.10
CA TRP A 196 -11.19 8.65 -10.76
C TRP A 196 -10.84 7.47 -9.87
N ASP A 197 -9.71 7.56 -9.16
CA ASP A 197 -9.24 6.58 -8.17
C ASP A 197 -9.27 7.23 -6.79
N LEU A 198 -10.28 6.90 -6.00
CA LEU A 198 -10.43 7.39 -4.63
C LEU A 198 -9.78 6.40 -3.65
N PHE A 199 -9.01 6.93 -2.71
CA PHE A 199 -8.10 6.18 -1.85
C PHE A 199 -6.92 5.59 -2.63
N CYS A 200 -6.35 6.37 -3.57
CA CYS A 200 -5.39 5.86 -4.55
C CYS A 200 -4.03 5.44 -3.96
N GLY A 201 -3.72 5.81 -2.70
CA GLY A 201 -2.41 5.54 -2.10
C GLY A 201 -1.27 6.08 -2.97
N VAL A 202 -0.31 5.24 -3.29
CA VAL A 202 0.81 5.55 -4.20
C VAL A 202 0.43 5.45 -5.69
N GLY A 203 -0.86 5.33 -6.01
CA GLY A 203 -1.38 5.39 -7.37
C GLY A 203 -1.46 4.06 -8.11
N GLY A 204 -1.49 2.92 -7.42
CA GLY A 204 -1.47 1.60 -8.05
C GLY A 204 -2.56 1.41 -9.11
N PHE A 205 -3.83 1.58 -8.77
CA PHE A 205 -4.94 1.50 -9.73
C PHE A 205 -4.90 2.65 -10.73
N ALA A 206 -4.73 3.89 -10.26
CA ALA A 206 -4.69 5.07 -11.12
C ALA A 206 -3.68 4.92 -12.26
N LEU A 207 -2.44 4.55 -11.95
CA LEU A 207 -1.36 4.41 -12.92
C LEU A 207 -1.54 3.16 -13.82
N ALA A 208 -2.08 2.06 -13.27
CA ALA A 208 -2.43 0.88 -14.06
C ALA A 208 -3.53 1.19 -15.09
N LEU A 209 -4.43 2.10 -14.76
CA LEU A 209 -5.54 2.52 -15.63
C LEU A 209 -5.17 3.68 -16.57
N ALA A 210 -4.09 4.41 -16.30
CA ALA A 210 -3.64 5.49 -17.17
C ALA A 210 -3.19 4.96 -18.53
N GLY A 211 -3.41 5.71 -19.59
CA GLY A 211 -3.02 5.33 -20.95
C GLY A 211 -3.70 6.18 -22.03
N PRO A 212 -3.47 5.87 -23.31
CA PRO A 212 -4.07 6.61 -24.41
C PRO A 212 -5.60 6.70 -24.29
N GLY A 213 -6.14 7.88 -24.53
CA GLY A 213 -7.58 8.11 -24.46
C GLY A 213 -8.18 8.15 -23.04
N ARG A 214 -7.35 8.25 -22.01
CA ARG A 214 -7.80 8.36 -20.61
C ARG A 214 -7.16 9.52 -19.89
N GLN A 215 -7.91 10.12 -18.98
CA GLN A 215 -7.43 11.10 -18.00
C GLN A 215 -7.74 10.56 -16.60
N VAL A 216 -6.71 10.38 -15.79
CA VAL A 216 -6.85 9.78 -14.47
C VAL A 216 -6.67 10.83 -13.38
N LEU A 217 -7.56 10.81 -12.39
CA LEU A 217 -7.45 11.59 -11.14
C LEU A 217 -7.33 10.62 -9.97
N GLY A 218 -6.18 10.65 -9.27
CA GLY A 218 -6.00 9.95 -8.00
C GLY A 218 -6.18 10.89 -6.80
N VAL A 219 -6.92 10.47 -5.80
CA VAL A 219 -7.14 11.23 -4.55
C VAL A 219 -6.78 10.38 -3.34
N GLU A 220 -5.91 10.92 -2.48
CA GLU A 220 -5.43 10.24 -1.26
C GLU A 220 -5.13 11.30 -0.17
N VAL A 221 -5.40 10.97 1.09
CA VAL A 221 -5.17 11.86 2.22
C VAL A 221 -3.67 12.03 2.53
N SER A 222 -2.85 11.03 2.23
CA SER A 222 -1.41 11.04 2.48
C SER A 222 -0.66 11.85 1.42
N ALA A 223 -0.21 13.05 1.77
CA ALA A 223 0.60 13.89 0.88
C ALA A 223 1.90 13.20 0.42
N PRO A 224 2.65 12.44 1.27
CA PRO A 224 3.80 11.66 0.80
C PRO A 224 3.45 10.60 -0.24
N ALA A 225 2.32 9.89 -0.09
CA ALA A 225 1.86 8.91 -1.06
C ALA A 225 1.53 9.57 -2.42
N ILE A 226 0.83 10.70 -2.40
CA ILE A 226 0.56 11.51 -3.60
C ILE A 226 1.84 11.99 -4.29
N ASP A 227 2.85 12.34 -3.52
CA ASP A 227 4.15 12.74 -4.08
C ASP A 227 4.85 11.57 -4.78
N GLY A 228 4.76 10.38 -4.18
CA GLY A 228 5.19 9.12 -4.80
C GLY A 228 4.45 8.85 -6.11
N ALA A 229 3.11 8.95 -6.11
CA ALA A 229 2.27 8.74 -7.29
C ALA A 229 2.60 9.72 -8.44
N ARG A 230 2.83 11.01 -8.12
CA ARG A 230 3.26 12.02 -9.10
C ARG A 230 4.62 11.71 -9.71
N GLN A 231 5.56 11.22 -8.91
CA GLN A 231 6.88 10.83 -9.40
C GLN A 231 6.79 9.55 -10.25
N ALA A 232 6.00 8.57 -9.84
CA ALA A 232 5.73 7.36 -10.61
C ALA A 232 5.09 7.70 -11.98
N ALA A 233 4.13 8.61 -12.04
CA ALA A 233 3.56 9.11 -13.30
C ALA A 233 4.63 9.69 -14.23
N ARG A 234 5.56 10.49 -13.69
CA ARG A 234 6.68 11.05 -14.47
C ARG A 234 7.61 9.96 -15.02
N LEU A 235 7.91 8.91 -14.21
CA LEU A 235 8.71 7.76 -14.68
C LEU A 235 8.04 7.04 -15.85
N MET A 236 6.70 7.01 -15.86
CA MET A 236 5.91 6.44 -16.96
C MET A 236 5.72 7.40 -18.14
N GLY A 237 6.31 8.59 -18.11
CA GLY A 237 6.15 9.59 -19.16
C GLY A 237 4.75 10.23 -19.25
N LEU A 238 3.95 10.11 -18.17
CA LEU A 238 2.61 10.68 -18.10
C LEU A 238 2.70 12.14 -17.63
N ASP A 239 2.04 13.03 -18.36
CA ASP A 239 1.89 14.41 -17.94
C ASP A 239 0.68 14.62 -16.99
N ALA A 240 0.54 15.84 -16.49
CA ALA A 240 -0.54 16.20 -15.57
C ALA A 240 -1.95 16.19 -16.20
N GLN A 241 -2.06 16.09 -17.52
CA GLN A 241 -3.34 15.92 -18.22
C GLN A 241 -3.71 14.43 -18.28
N ALA A 242 -2.73 13.55 -18.47
CA ALA A 242 -2.94 12.12 -18.50
C ALA A 242 -3.17 11.53 -17.09
N ALA A 243 -2.39 11.99 -16.09
CA ALA A 243 -2.51 11.50 -14.70
C ALA A 243 -2.28 12.65 -13.69
N ARG A 244 -3.32 12.99 -12.95
CA ARG A 244 -3.32 14.02 -11.90
C ARG A 244 -3.53 13.37 -10.54
N PHE A 245 -2.78 13.81 -9.54
CA PHE A 245 -2.86 13.32 -8.18
C PHE A 245 -3.03 14.45 -7.18
N GLU A 246 -4.01 14.34 -6.29
CA GLU A 246 -4.37 15.38 -5.32
C GLU A 246 -4.39 14.82 -3.90
N ALA A 247 -3.74 15.53 -2.98
CA ALA A 247 -3.85 15.23 -1.56
C ALA A 247 -5.18 15.77 -1.02
N GLY A 248 -6.03 14.89 -0.52
CA GLY A 248 -7.36 15.26 -0.01
C GLY A 248 -8.12 14.07 0.56
N ASP A 249 -9.17 14.38 1.31
CA ASP A 249 -10.06 13.33 1.82
C ASP A 249 -11.07 12.91 0.73
N ALA A 250 -10.90 11.71 0.22
CA ALA A 250 -11.78 11.12 -0.79
C ALA A 250 -13.26 11.08 -0.36
N ARG A 251 -13.52 11.05 0.96
CA ARG A 251 -14.89 11.00 1.50
C ARG A 251 -15.65 12.33 1.37
N VAL A 252 -14.94 13.45 1.21
CA VAL A 252 -15.59 14.77 1.02
C VAL A 252 -15.67 15.15 -0.45
N LEU A 253 -15.02 14.39 -1.34
CA LEU A 253 -15.13 14.59 -2.76
C LEU A 253 -16.60 14.34 -3.20
N ASP A 254 -17.12 15.24 -4.00
CA ASP A 254 -18.45 15.10 -4.58
C ASP A 254 -18.31 14.76 -6.07
N PRO A 255 -18.49 13.48 -6.45
CA PRO A 255 -18.45 13.10 -7.86
C PRO A 255 -19.49 13.79 -8.74
N GLY A 256 -20.54 14.38 -8.12
CA GLY A 256 -21.60 15.09 -8.82
C GLY A 256 -21.44 16.62 -8.87
N ALA A 257 -20.44 17.19 -8.14
CA ALA A 257 -20.23 18.65 -8.10
C ALA A 257 -19.55 19.23 -9.36
N GLY A 258 -19.21 18.38 -10.33
CA GLY A 258 -18.51 18.75 -11.57
C GLY A 258 -18.74 17.74 -12.68
N ALA A 259 -17.70 17.40 -13.43
CA ALA A 259 -17.76 16.33 -14.41
C ALA A 259 -17.83 14.97 -13.66
N VAL A 260 -18.88 14.20 -13.92
CA VAL A 260 -19.01 12.82 -13.42
C VAL A 260 -17.99 11.95 -14.14
N PRO A 261 -17.18 11.12 -13.43
CA PRO A 261 -16.24 10.23 -14.08
C PRO A 261 -16.96 9.11 -14.87
N ASP A 262 -16.35 8.65 -15.95
CA ASP A 262 -16.81 7.49 -16.72
C ASP A 262 -16.56 6.19 -15.96
N LEU A 263 -15.50 6.18 -15.13
CA LEU A 263 -15.14 5.09 -14.24
C LEU A 263 -14.67 5.63 -12.90
N LEU A 264 -15.26 5.12 -11.83
CA LEU A 264 -14.80 5.37 -10.47
C LEU A 264 -14.13 4.11 -9.92
N VAL A 265 -12.92 4.24 -9.38
CA VAL A 265 -12.22 3.18 -8.66
C VAL A 265 -12.21 3.50 -7.17
N LEU A 266 -12.51 2.49 -6.37
CA LEU A 266 -12.55 2.55 -4.91
C LEU A 266 -11.67 1.44 -4.34
N ASN A 267 -10.66 1.81 -3.57
CA ASN A 267 -9.84 0.87 -2.79
C ASN A 267 -9.68 1.37 -1.34
N PRO A 268 -10.78 1.39 -0.57
CA PRO A 268 -10.79 1.96 0.76
C PRO A 268 -10.11 1.06 1.79
N PRO A 269 -9.76 1.59 2.98
CA PRO A 269 -9.33 0.79 4.11
C PRO A 269 -10.44 -0.19 4.56
N ARG A 270 -10.09 -1.16 5.42
CA ARG A 270 -10.97 -2.26 5.91
C ARG A 270 -12.37 -1.85 6.40
N ARG A 271 -12.57 -0.59 6.79
CA ARG A 271 -13.88 -0.06 7.22
C ARG A 271 -14.85 0.22 6.07
N GLY A 272 -14.40 0.22 4.81
CA GLY A 272 -15.16 0.61 3.64
C GLY A 272 -15.15 2.12 3.39
N ILE A 273 -15.99 2.57 2.43
CA ILE A 273 -16.16 3.99 2.08
C ILE A 273 -17.11 4.70 3.04
N GLY A 274 -18.01 3.97 3.69
CA GLY A 274 -19.05 4.47 4.59
C GLY A 274 -20.29 4.99 3.85
N GLN A 275 -21.39 5.09 4.59
CA GLN A 275 -22.73 5.41 4.05
C GLN A 275 -22.78 6.77 3.34
N ASP A 276 -22.05 7.78 3.86
CA ASP A 276 -22.08 9.14 3.29
C ASP A 276 -21.47 9.19 1.89
N LEU A 277 -20.30 8.56 1.68
CA LEU A 277 -19.68 8.53 0.35
C LEU A 277 -20.47 7.60 -0.59
N ALA A 278 -20.96 6.47 -0.11
CA ALA A 278 -21.80 5.57 -0.87
C ALA A 278 -23.07 6.29 -1.39
N ALA A 279 -23.76 7.05 -0.53
CA ALA A 279 -24.93 7.85 -0.92
C ALA A 279 -24.58 8.96 -1.93
N ARG A 280 -23.41 9.58 -1.83
CA ARG A 280 -22.95 10.57 -2.83
C ARG A 280 -22.68 9.93 -4.19
N ILE A 281 -22.05 8.76 -4.22
CA ILE A 281 -21.82 8.01 -5.47
C ILE A 281 -23.15 7.61 -6.09
N GLU A 282 -24.11 7.15 -5.28
CA GLU A 282 -25.49 6.85 -5.71
C GLU A 282 -26.14 8.07 -6.35
N SER A 283 -26.06 9.24 -5.69
CA SER A 283 -26.67 10.49 -6.14
C SER A 283 -25.96 11.07 -7.38
N ALA A 284 -24.64 10.95 -7.47
CA ALA A 284 -23.85 11.48 -8.57
C ALA A 284 -24.13 10.79 -9.91
N GLY A 285 -24.63 9.56 -9.87
CA GLY A 285 -24.99 8.84 -11.08
C GLY A 285 -23.80 8.33 -11.88
N VAL A 286 -22.68 8.04 -11.24
CA VAL A 286 -21.52 7.39 -11.88
C VAL A 286 -21.98 6.07 -12.50
N GLU A 287 -21.78 5.88 -13.79
CA GLU A 287 -22.33 4.69 -14.47
C GLU A 287 -21.57 3.41 -14.10
N ARG A 288 -20.28 3.52 -13.79
CA ARG A 288 -19.40 2.37 -13.61
C ARG A 288 -18.44 2.56 -12.45
N VAL A 289 -18.40 1.56 -11.55
CA VAL A 289 -17.54 1.56 -10.38
C VAL A 289 -16.75 0.25 -10.33
N LEU A 290 -15.43 0.32 -10.15
CA LEU A 290 -14.59 -0.78 -9.72
C LEU A 290 -14.34 -0.62 -8.22
N TYR A 291 -14.75 -1.60 -7.43
CA TYR A 291 -14.55 -1.59 -5.98
C TYR A 291 -13.65 -2.76 -5.58
N SER A 292 -12.45 -2.45 -5.08
CA SER A 292 -11.54 -3.40 -4.46
C SER A 292 -11.73 -3.36 -2.94
N SER A 293 -11.85 -4.52 -2.30
CA SER A 293 -12.08 -4.60 -0.85
C SER A 293 -11.43 -5.83 -0.23
N CYS A 294 -10.70 -5.61 0.86
CA CYS A 294 -10.19 -6.70 1.71
C CYS A 294 -11.18 -7.12 2.82
N ASN A 295 -12.39 -6.57 2.83
CA ASN A 295 -13.41 -6.88 3.85
C ASN A 295 -14.81 -6.98 3.23
N PRO A 296 -15.29 -8.19 2.92
CA PRO A 296 -16.62 -8.38 2.32
C PRO A 296 -17.78 -7.82 3.15
N ALA A 297 -17.65 -7.79 4.47
CA ALA A 297 -18.71 -7.27 5.34
C ALA A 297 -18.84 -5.74 5.27
N SER A 298 -17.75 -4.99 5.10
CA SER A 298 -17.84 -3.55 4.86
C SER A 298 -18.32 -3.24 3.45
N LEU A 299 -17.87 -4.01 2.46
CA LEU A 299 -18.34 -3.90 1.10
C LEU A 299 -19.86 -4.10 1.00
N ALA A 300 -20.41 -5.15 1.63
CA ALA A 300 -21.84 -5.40 1.62
C ALA A 300 -22.66 -4.23 2.21
N ARG A 301 -22.18 -3.65 3.33
CA ARG A 301 -22.82 -2.47 3.95
C ARG A 301 -22.77 -1.23 3.07
N ASP A 302 -21.66 -1.01 2.36
CA ASP A 302 -21.54 0.13 1.45
C ASP A 302 -22.49 -0.03 0.26
N LEU A 303 -22.66 -1.24 -0.27
CA LEU A 303 -23.57 -1.56 -1.36
C LEU A 303 -25.07 -1.37 -0.97
N GLU A 304 -25.44 -1.49 0.29
CA GLU A 304 -26.80 -1.20 0.76
C GLU A 304 -27.23 0.25 0.45
N ALA A 305 -26.27 1.20 0.47
CA ALA A 305 -26.50 2.60 0.12
C ALA A 305 -26.32 2.91 -1.38
N MET A 306 -26.00 1.90 -2.18
CA MET A 306 -25.77 1.99 -3.62
C MET A 306 -26.81 1.13 -4.37
N SER A 307 -28.08 1.34 -4.06
CA SER A 307 -29.18 0.47 -4.50
C SER A 307 -29.45 0.46 -6.01
N SER A 308 -29.03 1.51 -6.74
CA SER A 308 -29.10 1.56 -8.20
C SER A 308 -28.00 0.75 -8.89
N TYR A 309 -27.03 0.20 -8.15
CA TYR A 309 -25.93 -0.54 -8.74
C TYR A 309 -26.15 -2.05 -8.67
N THR A 310 -25.71 -2.73 -9.73
CA THR A 310 -25.69 -4.19 -9.81
C THR A 310 -24.27 -4.66 -10.05
N ALA A 311 -23.81 -5.65 -9.30
CA ALA A 311 -22.53 -6.31 -9.55
C ALA A 311 -22.62 -7.14 -10.84
N VAL A 312 -21.81 -6.79 -11.85
CA VAL A 312 -21.81 -7.49 -13.15
C VAL A 312 -20.70 -8.52 -13.25
N ARG A 313 -19.64 -8.36 -12.47
CA ARG A 313 -18.56 -9.34 -12.32
C ARG A 313 -17.83 -9.14 -11.01
N ALA A 314 -17.23 -10.21 -10.50
CA ALA A 314 -16.41 -10.21 -9.32
C ALA A 314 -15.25 -11.20 -9.48
N GLN A 315 -14.10 -10.88 -8.89
CA GLN A 315 -12.94 -11.77 -8.84
C GLN A 315 -12.32 -11.69 -7.45
N LEU A 316 -12.05 -12.86 -6.87
CA LEU A 316 -11.34 -13.00 -5.61
C LEU A 316 -9.83 -13.16 -5.89
N PHE A 317 -9.02 -12.54 -5.03
CA PHE A 317 -7.56 -12.62 -5.05
C PHE A 317 -7.07 -13.11 -3.69
N ASP A 318 -6.32 -14.20 -3.66
CA ASP A 318 -5.69 -14.73 -2.45
C ASP A 318 -4.45 -13.88 -2.09
N MET A 319 -4.73 -12.64 -1.65
CA MET A 319 -3.71 -11.66 -1.29
C MET A 319 -2.97 -12.02 0.01
N PHE A 320 -3.63 -12.78 0.88
CA PHE A 320 -3.15 -13.09 2.23
C PHE A 320 -3.22 -14.61 2.47
N PRO A 321 -2.37 -15.41 1.78
CA PRO A 321 -2.42 -16.86 1.88
C PRO A 321 -2.26 -17.34 3.33
N HIS A 322 -2.92 -18.44 3.67
CA HIS A 322 -2.98 -19.02 5.01
C HIS A 322 -3.72 -18.16 6.08
N THR A 323 -4.54 -17.21 5.64
CA THR A 323 -5.41 -16.42 6.52
C THR A 323 -6.86 -16.47 6.02
N ASP A 324 -7.80 -16.00 6.84
CA ASP A 324 -9.22 -15.86 6.45
C ASP A 324 -9.47 -14.56 5.64
N HIS A 325 -8.42 -13.91 5.16
CA HIS A 325 -8.50 -12.64 4.43
C HIS A 325 -8.21 -12.84 2.95
N ALA A 326 -9.01 -12.19 2.13
CA ALA A 326 -8.81 -12.13 0.69
C ALA A 326 -9.14 -10.71 0.20
N GLU A 327 -8.65 -10.37 -0.98
CA GLU A 327 -9.06 -9.17 -1.71
C GLU A 327 -10.10 -9.55 -2.74
N VAL A 328 -11.16 -8.75 -2.88
CA VAL A 328 -12.15 -8.93 -3.93
C VAL A 328 -12.26 -7.66 -4.76
N LEU A 329 -12.16 -7.80 -6.06
CA LEU A 329 -12.49 -6.75 -7.02
C LEU A 329 -13.87 -7.03 -7.60
N ILE A 330 -14.77 -6.05 -7.53
CA ILE A 330 -16.08 -6.11 -8.18
C ILE A 330 -16.26 -4.96 -9.16
N GLU A 331 -16.95 -5.22 -10.24
CA GLU A 331 -17.45 -4.18 -11.12
C GLU A 331 -18.95 -4.02 -10.88
N LEU A 332 -19.32 -2.78 -10.59
CA LEU A 332 -20.70 -2.34 -10.40
C LEU A 332 -21.10 -1.50 -11.60
N ARG A 333 -22.28 -1.75 -12.12
CA ARG A 333 -22.91 -0.90 -13.13
C ARG A 333 -24.24 -0.37 -12.62
N ARG A 334 -24.49 0.90 -12.90
CA ARG A 334 -25.75 1.53 -12.60
C ARG A 334 -26.83 0.95 -13.49
N SER A 335 -27.94 0.53 -12.89
CA SER A 335 -29.13 0.11 -13.63
C SER A 335 -29.71 1.31 -14.38
N PRO A 336 -30.14 1.16 -15.65
CA PRO A 336 -30.86 2.22 -16.33
C PRO A 336 -32.05 2.65 -15.48
N SER A 337 -32.26 3.97 -15.34
CA SER A 337 -33.48 4.48 -14.71
C SER A 337 -34.67 3.97 -15.50
N ALA A 338 -35.62 3.29 -14.83
CA ALA A 338 -36.85 2.82 -15.44
C ALA A 338 -37.74 3.98 -15.92
#